data_2c15238254510a6841ce14855009d6d5
#
_entry.id   2c15238254510a6841ce14855009d6d5
#
_cell.length_a   1.000
_cell.length_b   1.000
_cell.length_c   1.000
_cell.angle_alpha   90.00
_cell.angle_beta   90.00
_cell.angle_gamma   90.00
#
_symmetry.space_group_name_H-M   'P 1'
#
loop_
_entity.id
_entity.type
_entity.pdbx_description
1 polymer ?
#
loop_
_entity_poly.entity_id
_entity_poly.type
_entity_poly.pdbx_seq_one_letter_code
_entity_poly.pdbx_strand_id
1 'polypeptide(L)'
;VRLDGRRLRLAHGTDEPHRGIVYHRPAQEDIRAGAAGTMPSSLERLPKASGKRWIPISPLAANDGGLELFVTDGQLAAALTRRGLEIDSEFSVRVRGGFDEAGIANLLLAAAESIKVKGRVTEASLAGGEGSNRWLKLRCVGLRPRDLRQMFDHCGLEANRILRTRFGPIAMDRALARGRSRPLSEDELNALREAAGLKPVGSRRPARCLPGSRAPANRETARRLR
;
A
#
# COMPACT_ATOMS: atom_id res chain seq x y z
N VAL A 1 -29.41 -3.13 18.42
CA VAL A 1 -29.90 -1.81 17.98
C VAL A 1 -31.29 -2.01 17.38
N ARG A 2 -32.23 -1.14 17.69
CA ARG A 2 -33.58 -1.14 17.08
C ARG A 2 -33.69 0.11 16.21
N LEU A 3 -34.13 -0.05 14.97
CA LEU A 3 -34.48 1.04 14.06
C LEU A 3 -35.96 0.82 13.67
N ASP A 4 -36.80 1.80 13.88
CA ASP A 4 -38.24 1.76 13.58
C ASP A 4 -38.95 0.49 14.13
N GLY A 5 -38.63 0.12 15.38
CA GLY A 5 -39.19 -1.04 16.03
C GLY A 5 -38.63 -2.41 15.59
N ARG A 6 -37.84 -2.48 14.51
CA ARG A 6 -37.21 -3.70 14.02
C ARG A 6 -35.86 -3.93 14.70
N ARG A 7 -35.64 -5.12 15.26
CA ARG A 7 -34.33 -5.54 15.79
C ARG A 7 -33.32 -5.70 14.63
N LEU A 8 -32.43 -4.78 14.48
CA LEU A 8 -31.27 -4.98 13.60
C LEU A 8 -30.24 -5.88 14.32
N ARG A 9 -30.00 -7.05 13.79
CA ARG A 9 -28.81 -7.81 14.14
C ARG A 9 -27.64 -7.10 13.46
N LEU A 10 -26.82 -6.40 14.24
CA LEU A 10 -25.50 -6.00 13.75
C LEU A 10 -24.78 -7.32 13.47
N ALA A 11 -24.51 -7.61 12.20
CA ALA A 11 -23.53 -8.61 11.86
C ALA A 11 -22.23 -8.15 12.52
N HIS A 12 -21.80 -8.82 13.57
CA HIS A 12 -20.46 -8.69 14.11
C HIS A 12 -19.56 -8.95 12.91
N GLY A 13 -18.63 -8.02 12.66
CA GLY A 13 -17.84 -7.96 11.44
C GLY A 13 -17.44 -9.36 11.00
N THR A 14 -17.66 -9.66 9.74
CA THR A 14 -17.36 -10.96 9.15
C THR A 14 -16.02 -11.44 9.69
N ASP A 15 -16.00 -12.66 10.22
CA ASP A 15 -14.82 -13.35 10.79
C ASP A 15 -13.70 -13.57 9.72
N GLU A 16 -13.88 -12.95 8.57
CA GLU A 16 -12.92 -12.99 7.49
C GLU A 16 -11.64 -12.23 7.86
N PRO A 17 -10.48 -12.82 7.59
CA PRO A 17 -9.19 -12.20 7.89
C PRO A 17 -9.07 -10.84 7.19
N HIS A 18 -8.37 -9.91 7.83
CA HIS A 18 -8.02 -8.65 7.21
C HIS A 18 -7.10 -8.91 6.02
N ARG A 19 -7.37 -8.21 4.93
CA ARG A 19 -6.66 -8.36 3.66
C ARG A 19 -5.98 -7.05 3.29
N GLY A 20 -4.85 -7.17 2.62
CA GLY A 20 -4.16 -6.04 2.01
C GLY A 20 -3.77 -6.36 0.57
N ILE A 21 -3.67 -5.34 -0.25
CA ILE A 21 -3.28 -5.44 -1.66
C ILE A 21 -2.26 -4.35 -1.97
N VAL A 22 -1.20 -4.73 -2.68
CA VAL A 22 -0.34 -3.83 -3.43
C VAL A 22 -0.90 -3.73 -4.84
N TYR A 23 -1.08 -2.51 -5.32
CA TYR A 23 -1.50 -2.21 -6.66
C TYR A 23 -0.45 -1.34 -7.36
N HIS A 24 -0.03 -1.74 -8.56
CA HIS A 24 0.85 -0.92 -9.38
C HIS A 24 0.02 0.05 -10.23
N ARG A 25 -0.25 1.21 -9.65
CA ARG A 25 -1.09 2.22 -10.28
C ARG A 25 -0.39 2.89 -11.47
N PRO A 26 -0.98 2.88 -12.67
CA PRO A 26 -0.56 3.74 -13.75
C PRO A 26 -0.76 5.22 -13.39
N ALA A 27 0.02 6.12 -13.94
CA ALA A 27 -0.29 7.55 -13.89
C ALA A 27 -1.57 7.83 -14.70
N GLN A 28 -2.30 8.88 -14.34
CA GLN A 28 -3.59 9.28 -14.91
C GLN A 28 -4.73 8.29 -14.61
N GLU A 29 -4.66 7.60 -13.51
CA GLU A 29 -5.73 6.75 -13.00
C GLU A 29 -6.20 7.29 -11.65
N ASP A 30 -7.48 7.46 -11.46
CA ASP A 30 -8.06 7.87 -10.18
C ASP A 30 -8.36 6.66 -9.29
N ILE A 31 -8.41 6.86 -7.97
CA ILE A 31 -8.78 5.81 -7.03
C ILE A 31 -10.24 5.43 -7.19
N ARG A 32 -11.11 6.43 -7.38
CA ARG A 32 -12.54 6.25 -7.61
C ARG A 32 -12.90 6.80 -8.97
N ALA A 33 -13.88 6.19 -9.62
CA ALA A 33 -14.44 6.77 -10.82
C ALA A 33 -14.87 8.22 -10.55
N GLY A 34 -14.37 9.16 -11.34
CA GLY A 34 -14.78 10.54 -11.26
C GLY A 34 -16.25 10.68 -11.66
N ALA A 35 -16.92 11.76 -11.22
CA ALA A 35 -18.32 12.04 -11.56
C ALA A 35 -18.59 12.06 -13.07
N ALA A 36 -17.57 12.25 -13.90
CA ALA A 36 -17.66 12.28 -15.36
C ALA A 36 -17.36 10.95 -16.05
N GLY A 37 -16.98 9.89 -15.30
CA GLY A 37 -16.72 8.56 -15.87
C GLY A 37 -15.58 8.48 -16.91
N THR A 38 -14.76 9.51 -17.03
CA THR A 38 -13.75 9.64 -18.10
C THR A 38 -12.42 8.98 -17.77
N MET A 39 -12.14 8.74 -16.48
CA MET A 39 -10.87 8.14 -16.03
C MET A 39 -11.12 6.76 -15.42
N PRO A 40 -10.28 5.76 -15.75
CA PRO A 40 -10.39 4.46 -15.14
C PRO A 40 -10.14 4.55 -13.63
N SER A 41 -10.87 3.75 -12.85
CA SER A 41 -10.77 3.69 -11.39
C SER A 41 -9.90 2.52 -10.93
N SER A 42 -8.94 2.81 -10.05
CA SER A 42 -8.16 1.75 -9.41
C SER A 42 -9.04 0.77 -8.65
N LEU A 43 -10.09 1.25 -7.95
CA LEU A 43 -10.98 0.38 -7.16
C LEU A 43 -11.76 -0.61 -8.01
N GLU A 44 -12.10 -0.27 -9.26
CA GLU A 44 -12.81 -1.16 -10.17
C GLU A 44 -11.92 -2.31 -10.66
N ARG A 45 -10.60 -2.10 -10.68
CA ARG A 45 -9.61 -3.10 -11.10
C ARG A 45 -9.20 -4.06 -9.97
N LEU A 46 -9.53 -3.72 -8.72
CA LEU A 46 -9.21 -4.57 -7.59
C LEU A 46 -10.16 -5.77 -7.48
N PRO A 47 -9.69 -6.92 -6.98
CA PRO A 47 -10.57 -8.04 -6.70
C PRO A 47 -11.59 -7.66 -5.62
N LYS A 48 -12.75 -8.31 -5.65
CA LYS A 48 -13.80 -8.11 -4.64
C LYS A 48 -13.29 -8.40 -3.23
N ALA A 49 -13.65 -7.56 -2.28
CA ALA A 49 -13.19 -7.64 -0.88
C ALA A 49 -14.11 -8.49 0.02
N SER A 50 -14.88 -9.43 -0.53
CA SER A 50 -15.71 -10.41 0.21
C SER A 50 -16.43 -9.79 1.43
N GLY A 51 -17.45 -8.96 1.19
CA GLY A 51 -18.26 -8.32 2.26
C GLY A 51 -17.58 -7.12 2.95
N LYS A 52 -16.34 -6.81 2.64
CA LYS A 52 -15.60 -5.62 3.09
C LYS A 52 -15.36 -4.69 1.91
N ARG A 53 -14.79 -3.52 2.18
CA ARG A 53 -14.37 -2.58 1.13
C ARG A 53 -12.87 -2.31 1.22
N TRP A 54 -12.27 -2.01 0.10
CA TRP A 54 -10.89 -1.54 0.03
C TRP A 54 -10.79 -0.09 0.50
N ILE A 55 -9.86 0.16 1.39
CA ILE A 55 -9.54 1.49 1.93
C ILE A 55 -8.13 1.83 1.44
N PRO A 56 -7.96 2.88 0.64
CA PRO A 56 -6.64 3.31 0.18
C PRO A 56 -5.82 3.89 1.33
N ILE A 57 -4.53 3.59 1.36
CA ILE A 57 -3.57 4.13 2.32
C ILE A 57 -2.69 5.17 1.65
N SER A 58 -2.68 6.39 2.18
CA SER A 58 -1.86 7.49 1.65
C SER A 58 -1.98 7.61 0.12
N PRO A 59 -3.18 7.90 -0.39
CA PRO A 59 -3.47 7.85 -1.82
C PRO A 59 -2.60 8.83 -2.61
N LEU A 60 -2.17 8.37 -3.80
CA LEU A 60 -1.44 9.19 -4.75
C LEU A 60 -2.40 10.09 -5.53
N ALA A 61 -1.94 11.26 -5.98
CA ALA A 61 -2.69 12.10 -6.91
C ALA A 61 -2.81 11.43 -8.30
N ALA A 62 -3.76 11.85 -9.13
CA ALA A 62 -4.02 11.24 -10.44
C ALA A 62 -2.77 11.21 -11.34
N ASN A 63 -1.97 12.28 -11.33
CA ASN A 63 -0.77 12.40 -12.13
C ASN A 63 0.41 11.51 -11.66
N ASP A 64 0.30 10.94 -10.47
CA ASP A 64 1.33 10.11 -9.87
C ASP A 64 1.00 8.61 -10.06
N GLY A 65 2.01 7.79 -9.96
CA GLY A 65 1.85 6.35 -10.12
C GLY A 65 2.73 5.55 -9.18
N GLY A 66 2.81 4.26 -9.46
CA GLY A 66 3.63 3.35 -8.67
C GLY A 66 2.84 2.61 -7.61
N LEU A 67 3.46 2.36 -6.47
CA LEU A 67 2.89 1.57 -5.38
C LEU A 67 1.71 2.28 -4.73
N GLU A 68 0.55 1.66 -4.80
CA GLU A 68 -0.66 2.02 -4.06
C GLU A 68 -1.05 0.87 -3.14
N LEU A 69 -1.44 1.19 -1.91
CA LEU A 69 -1.83 0.21 -0.91
C LEU A 69 -3.31 0.33 -0.60
N PHE A 70 -3.98 -0.82 -0.54
CA PHE A 70 -5.36 -0.94 -0.10
C PHE A 70 -5.47 -1.99 0.97
N VAL A 71 -6.24 -1.72 2.01
CA VAL A 71 -6.51 -2.67 3.10
C VAL A 71 -8.01 -2.75 3.39
N THR A 72 -8.43 -3.83 4.02
CA THR A 72 -9.81 -3.97 4.53
C THR A 72 -9.93 -3.65 6.02
N ASP A 73 -8.81 -3.44 6.70
CA ASP A 73 -8.73 -3.09 8.12
C ASP A 73 -8.80 -1.57 8.30
N GLY A 74 -9.94 -1.07 8.80
CA GLY A 74 -10.13 0.35 9.06
C GLY A 74 -9.23 0.91 10.17
N GLN A 75 -8.87 0.09 11.17
CA GLN A 75 -7.96 0.52 12.25
C GLN A 75 -6.56 0.72 11.70
N LEU A 76 -6.08 -0.21 10.88
CA LEU A 76 -4.78 -0.10 10.21
C LEU A 76 -4.75 1.12 9.29
N ALA A 77 -5.78 1.32 8.46
CA ALA A 77 -5.87 2.48 7.58
C ALA A 77 -5.83 3.80 8.36
N ALA A 78 -6.59 3.92 9.44
CA ALA A 78 -6.62 5.11 10.28
C ALA A 78 -5.27 5.35 10.99
N ALA A 79 -4.62 4.31 11.50
CA ALA A 79 -3.33 4.40 12.17
C ALA A 79 -2.23 4.84 11.19
N LEU A 80 -2.15 4.24 10.00
CA LEU A 80 -1.20 4.62 8.94
C LEU A 80 -1.44 6.05 8.44
N THR A 81 -2.70 6.49 8.36
CA THR A 81 -3.02 7.88 7.97
C THR A 81 -2.52 8.88 9.01
N ARG A 82 -2.70 8.59 10.31
CA ARG A 82 -2.21 9.46 11.40
C ARG A 82 -0.69 9.51 11.45
N ARG A 83 -0.02 8.37 11.27
CA ARG A 83 1.44 8.26 11.29
C ARG A 83 2.10 8.51 9.94
N GLY A 84 1.36 8.90 8.93
CA GLY A 84 1.88 9.08 7.58
C GLY A 84 3.08 10.03 7.47
N LEU A 85 3.24 10.95 8.43
CA LEU A 85 4.41 11.83 8.53
C LEU A 85 5.67 11.17 9.14
N GLU A 86 5.54 9.96 9.68
CA GLU A 86 6.65 9.19 10.27
C GLU A 86 7.09 8.03 9.36
N ILE A 87 6.29 7.71 8.35
CA ILE A 87 6.52 6.57 7.49
C ILE A 87 7.53 6.92 6.41
N ASP A 88 8.58 6.11 6.36
CA ASP A 88 9.60 6.15 5.32
C ASP A 88 9.01 5.70 3.97
N SER A 89 9.28 6.45 2.93
CA SER A 89 8.80 6.18 1.57
C SER A 89 9.90 6.40 0.55
N GLU A 90 9.89 5.61 -0.53
CA GLU A 90 10.78 5.84 -1.65
C GLU A 90 10.00 6.26 -2.88
N PHE A 91 10.58 7.21 -3.60
CA PHE A 91 10.03 7.71 -4.84
C PHE A 91 11.09 7.66 -5.95
N SER A 92 10.65 7.32 -7.15
CA SER A 92 11.41 7.54 -8.38
C SER A 92 10.82 8.75 -9.08
N VAL A 93 11.60 9.81 -9.24
CA VAL A 93 11.14 11.09 -9.77
C VAL A 93 11.88 11.39 -11.07
N ARG A 94 11.15 11.62 -12.15
CA ARG A 94 11.71 12.11 -13.39
C ARG A 94 11.74 13.63 -13.34
N VAL A 95 12.94 14.18 -13.32
CA VAL A 95 13.18 15.61 -13.18
C VAL A 95 13.74 16.16 -14.48
N ARG A 96 13.23 17.31 -14.90
CA ARG A 96 13.76 18.12 -15.99
C ARG A 96 14.44 19.35 -15.41
N GLY A 97 15.64 19.67 -15.90
CA GLY A 97 16.41 20.82 -15.49
C GLY A 97 17.88 20.46 -15.26
N GLY A 98 18.70 21.49 -15.09
CA GLY A 98 20.11 21.33 -14.76
C GLY A 98 20.30 21.28 -13.25
N PHE A 99 20.89 20.23 -12.73
CA PHE A 99 21.28 20.11 -11.32
C PHE A 99 22.56 19.31 -11.17
N ASP A 100 23.29 19.61 -10.11
CA ASP A 100 24.44 18.81 -9.72
C ASP A 100 23.96 17.61 -8.87
N GLU A 101 24.46 16.42 -9.21
CA GLU A 101 24.10 15.19 -8.52
C GLU A 101 24.52 15.21 -7.04
N ALA A 102 25.71 15.71 -6.77
CA ALA A 102 26.23 15.78 -5.40
C ALA A 102 25.47 16.78 -4.53
N GLY A 103 24.95 17.86 -5.14
CA GLY A 103 24.24 18.94 -4.46
C GLY A 103 22.72 18.74 -4.33
N ILE A 104 22.12 17.84 -5.11
CA ILE A 104 20.66 17.76 -5.19
C ILE A 104 19.96 17.45 -3.85
N ALA A 105 20.57 16.63 -3.01
CA ALA A 105 20.03 16.29 -1.70
C ALA A 105 19.96 17.53 -0.78
N ASN A 106 21.02 18.33 -0.75
CA ASN A 106 21.10 19.56 0.03
C ASN A 106 20.15 20.63 -0.52
N LEU A 107 20.02 20.71 -1.86
CA LEU A 107 19.10 21.62 -2.53
C LEU A 107 17.65 21.34 -2.13
N LEU A 108 17.25 20.07 -2.15
CA LEU A 108 15.90 19.65 -1.75
C LEU A 108 15.67 19.84 -0.25
N LEU A 109 16.68 19.65 0.59
CA LEU A 109 16.57 19.91 2.03
C LEU A 109 16.32 21.39 2.30
N ALA A 110 17.11 22.28 1.69
CA ALA A 110 16.94 23.73 1.79
C ALA A 110 15.57 24.19 1.26
N ALA A 111 15.09 23.60 0.17
CA ALA A 111 13.76 23.86 -0.35
C ALA A 111 12.67 23.43 0.63
N ALA A 112 12.78 22.28 1.28
CA ALA A 112 11.82 21.81 2.27
C ALA A 112 11.69 22.76 3.45
N GLU A 113 12.80 23.30 3.94
CA GLU A 113 12.83 24.30 5.02
C GLU A 113 12.19 25.62 4.56
N SER A 114 12.51 26.10 3.36
CA SER A 114 11.98 27.35 2.82
C SER A 114 10.46 27.35 2.67
N ILE A 115 9.89 26.24 2.17
CA ILE A 115 8.44 26.11 1.96
C ILE A 115 7.71 25.51 3.16
N LYS A 116 8.43 25.30 4.28
CA LYS A 116 7.90 24.79 5.56
C LYS A 116 7.16 23.46 5.44
N VAL A 117 7.69 22.53 4.65
CA VAL A 117 7.17 21.15 4.55
C VAL A 117 7.56 20.38 5.82
N LYS A 118 6.63 19.63 6.39
CA LYS A 118 6.86 18.86 7.62
C LYS A 118 7.73 17.61 7.44
N GLY A 119 7.88 17.13 6.20
CA GLY A 119 8.70 15.97 5.89
C GLY A 119 10.13 16.34 5.45
N ARG A 120 10.96 15.34 5.22
CA ARG A 120 12.34 15.53 4.77
C ARG A 120 12.76 14.46 3.76
N VAL A 121 13.67 14.84 2.87
CA VAL A 121 14.43 13.90 2.05
C VAL A 121 15.60 13.40 2.90
N THR A 122 15.73 12.10 3.04
CA THR A 122 16.82 11.47 3.79
C THR A 122 17.94 11.00 2.87
N GLU A 123 17.62 10.69 1.62
CA GLU A 123 18.57 10.23 0.62
C GLU A 123 18.09 10.64 -0.77
N ALA A 124 19.00 11.07 -1.61
CA ALA A 124 18.76 11.35 -3.03
C ALA A 124 19.92 10.79 -3.85
N SER A 125 19.62 10.02 -4.88
CA SER A 125 20.62 9.45 -5.78
C SER A 125 20.11 9.44 -7.22
N LEU A 126 21.04 9.58 -8.17
CA LEU A 126 20.74 9.45 -9.59
C LEU A 126 20.42 7.97 -9.90
N ALA A 127 19.30 7.73 -10.57
CA ALA A 127 18.85 6.40 -10.98
C ALA A 127 18.94 6.17 -12.50
N GLY A 128 19.49 7.15 -13.24
CA GLY A 128 19.67 7.09 -14.68
C GLY A 128 19.03 8.27 -15.42
N GLY A 129 19.09 8.23 -16.73
CA GLY A 129 18.65 9.31 -17.64
C GLY A 129 19.81 10.08 -18.21
N GLU A 130 19.56 10.78 -19.31
CA GLU A 130 20.56 11.57 -20.02
C GLU A 130 20.07 13.00 -20.26
N GLY A 131 21.03 13.93 -20.37
CA GLY A 131 20.74 15.33 -20.64
C GLY A 131 19.89 16.00 -19.56
N SER A 132 18.85 16.72 -19.98
CA SER A 132 17.97 17.48 -19.10
C SER A 132 16.88 16.63 -18.41
N ASN A 133 16.70 15.36 -18.79
CA ASN A 133 15.69 14.46 -18.20
C ASN A 133 16.38 13.35 -17.44
N ARG A 134 16.44 13.46 -16.13
CA ARG A 134 17.10 12.49 -15.25
C ARG A 134 16.15 11.88 -14.26
N TRP A 135 16.40 10.63 -13.86
CA TRP A 135 15.65 9.95 -12.84
C TRP A 135 16.41 10.05 -11.51
N LEU A 136 15.73 10.52 -10.50
CA LEU A 136 16.20 10.52 -9.12
C LEU A 136 15.47 9.45 -8.31
N LYS A 137 16.21 8.71 -7.50
CA LYS A 137 15.66 7.89 -6.43
C LYS A 137 15.75 8.70 -5.14
N LEU A 138 14.60 8.95 -4.52
CA LEU A 138 14.49 9.70 -3.28
C LEU A 138 13.97 8.80 -2.17
N ARG A 139 14.61 8.87 -1.02
CA ARG A 139 14.09 8.32 0.23
C ARG A 139 13.61 9.47 1.09
N CYS A 140 12.40 9.37 1.59
CA CYS A 140 11.71 10.48 2.24
C CYS A 140 10.95 10.00 3.46
N VAL A 141 10.88 10.85 4.49
CA VAL A 141 10.01 10.65 5.63
C VAL A 141 8.99 11.79 5.67
N GLY A 142 7.70 11.44 5.68
CA GLY A 142 6.61 12.40 5.82
C GLY A 142 6.31 13.27 4.60
N LEU A 143 6.92 12.97 3.45
CA LEU A 143 6.66 13.70 2.20
C LEU A 143 5.61 13.00 1.34
N ARG A 144 4.75 13.79 0.73
CA ARG A 144 3.82 13.36 -0.32
C ARG A 144 4.33 13.80 -1.68
N PRO A 145 3.87 13.20 -2.79
CA PRO A 145 4.26 13.62 -4.14
C PRO A 145 4.07 15.11 -4.41
N ARG A 146 2.99 15.71 -3.88
CA ARG A 146 2.77 17.17 -4.03
C ARG A 146 3.84 18.00 -3.35
N ASP A 147 4.30 17.55 -2.18
CA ASP A 147 5.33 18.24 -1.40
C ASP A 147 6.66 18.18 -2.17
N LEU A 148 6.97 17.01 -2.76
CA LEU A 148 8.12 16.84 -3.65
C LEU A 148 8.05 17.79 -4.86
N ARG A 149 6.90 17.90 -5.54
CA ARG A 149 6.75 18.85 -6.66
C ARG A 149 7.05 20.27 -6.23
N GLN A 150 6.45 20.72 -5.12
CA GLN A 150 6.71 22.06 -4.59
C GLN A 150 8.19 22.30 -4.29
N MET A 151 8.89 21.28 -3.76
CA MET A 151 10.33 21.37 -3.49
C MET A 151 11.12 21.50 -4.79
N PHE A 152 10.83 20.69 -5.81
CA PHE A 152 11.48 20.78 -7.12
C PHE A 152 11.19 22.11 -7.81
N ASP A 153 9.94 22.56 -7.82
CA ASP A 153 9.54 23.85 -8.39
C ASP A 153 10.26 25.02 -7.71
N HIS A 154 10.42 24.98 -6.38
CA HIS A 154 11.18 25.97 -5.62
C HIS A 154 12.66 26.00 -6.03
N CYS A 155 13.20 24.87 -6.45
CA CYS A 155 14.59 24.77 -6.96
C CYS A 155 14.71 25.13 -8.45
N GLY A 156 13.64 25.55 -9.12
CA GLY A 156 13.64 25.77 -10.57
C GLY A 156 13.72 24.49 -11.40
N LEU A 157 13.37 23.35 -10.81
CA LEU A 157 13.38 22.04 -11.44
C LEU A 157 11.94 21.52 -11.64
N GLU A 158 11.67 20.84 -12.74
CA GLU A 158 10.36 20.33 -13.07
C GLU A 158 10.26 18.83 -12.78
N ALA A 159 9.41 18.44 -11.79
CA ALA A 159 9.14 17.04 -11.50
C ALA A 159 8.00 16.51 -12.39
N ASN A 160 8.36 16.00 -13.58
CA ASN A 160 7.40 15.57 -14.59
C ASN A 160 6.66 14.29 -14.22
N ARG A 161 7.31 13.37 -13.51
CA ARG A 161 6.72 12.10 -13.12
C ARG A 161 7.23 11.67 -11.76
N ILE A 162 6.29 11.34 -10.88
CA ILE A 162 6.60 10.80 -9.56
C ILE A 162 5.98 9.41 -9.46
N LEU A 163 6.81 8.43 -9.13
CA LEU A 163 6.41 7.05 -8.90
C LEU A 163 6.79 6.65 -7.48
N ARG A 164 5.83 6.26 -6.65
CA ARG A 164 6.15 5.68 -5.35
C ARG A 164 6.62 4.25 -5.55
N THR A 165 7.82 3.92 -5.06
CA THR A 165 8.42 2.59 -5.17
C THR A 165 8.43 1.83 -3.86
N ARG A 166 8.29 2.52 -2.71
CA ARG A 166 8.17 1.91 -1.39
C ARG A 166 7.30 2.78 -0.47
N PHE A 167 6.58 2.12 0.42
CA PHE A 167 5.83 2.76 1.51
C PHE A 167 6.00 1.93 2.79
N GLY A 168 6.74 2.46 3.75
CA GLY A 168 7.15 1.76 4.95
C GLY A 168 7.86 0.44 4.62
N PRO A 169 7.42 -0.69 5.17
CA PRO A 169 8.03 -1.99 4.92
C PRO A 169 7.71 -2.57 3.53
N ILE A 170 6.73 -2.01 2.80
CA ILE A 170 6.26 -2.56 1.53
C ILE A 170 6.98 -1.91 0.36
N ALA A 171 7.69 -2.71 -0.41
CA ALA A 171 8.32 -2.31 -1.67
C ALA A 171 7.49 -2.76 -2.88
N MET A 172 7.59 -1.99 -3.96
CA MET A 172 7.03 -2.37 -5.25
C MET A 172 7.82 -3.56 -5.82
N ASP A 173 7.11 -4.62 -6.15
CA ASP A 173 7.67 -5.73 -6.89
C ASP A 173 7.91 -5.31 -8.35
N ARG A 174 9.13 -5.50 -8.85
CA ARG A 174 9.48 -5.20 -10.25
C ARG A 174 8.72 -6.08 -11.25
N ALA A 175 8.33 -7.30 -10.85
CA ALA A 175 7.56 -8.21 -11.67
C ALA A 175 6.07 -7.82 -11.75
N LEU A 176 5.57 -6.96 -10.84
CA LEU A 176 4.18 -6.53 -10.84
C LEU A 176 3.93 -5.53 -11.97
N ALA A 177 3.28 -5.98 -13.04
CA ALA A 177 2.95 -5.12 -14.18
C ALA A 177 2.00 -3.97 -13.80
N ARG A 178 2.06 -2.86 -14.54
CA ARG A 178 1.16 -1.71 -14.34
C ARG A 178 -0.29 -2.12 -14.51
N GLY A 179 -1.16 -1.60 -13.66
CA GLY A 179 -2.58 -1.93 -13.63
C GLY A 179 -2.87 -3.32 -13.03
N ARG A 180 -1.89 -3.96 -12.43
CA ARG A 180 -2.04 -5.25 -11.74
C ARG A 180 -1.89 -5.09 -10.25
N SER A 181 -2.47 -6.04 -9.51
CA SER A 181 -2.40 -6.09 -8.05
C SER A 181 -1.93 -7.46 -7.59
N ARG A 182 -1.33 -7.49 -6.40
CA ARG A 182 -1.06 -8.71 -5.66
C ARG A 182 -1.53 -8.59 -4.21
N PRO A 183 -1.95 -9.68 -3.59
CA PRO A 183 -2.21 -9.65 -2.15
C PRO A 183 -0.93 -9.39 -1.37
N LEU A 184 -1.06 -8.75 -0.21
CA LEU A 184 -0.01 -8.73 0.82
C LEU A 184 0.04 -10.09 1.51
N SER A 185 1.24 -10.56 1.83
CA SER A 185 1.44 -11.71 2.71
C SER A 185 1.03 -11.35 4.15
N GLU A 186 0.86 -12.36 5.00
CA GLU A 186 0.61 -12.13 6.44
C GLU A 186 1.76 -11.37 7.09
N ASP A 187 3.01 -11.68 6.72
CA ASP A 187 4.18 -10.99 7.23
C ASP A 187 4.23 -9.53 6.81
N GLU A 188 3.92 -9.23 5.54
CA GLU A 188 3.83 -7.86 5.03
C GLU A 188 2.72 -7.07 5.74
N LEU A 189 1.56 -7.70 5.97
CA LEU A 189 0.45 -7.07 6.67
C LEU A 189 0.80 -6.81 8.14
N ASN A 190 1.48 -7.74 8.80
CA ASN A 190 1.95 -7.58 10.17
C ASN A 190 3.05 -6.51 10.27
N ALA A 191 3.97 -6.45 9.33
CA ALA A 191 4.98 -5.39 9.26
C ALA A 191 4.34 -3.99 9.08
N LEU A 192 3.27 -3.88 8.27
CA LEU A 192 2.50 -2.64 8.17
C LEU A 192 1.80 -2.29 9.48
N ARG A 193 1.25 -3.26 10.20
CA ARG A 193 0.62 -3.04 11.50
C ARG A 193 1.63 -2.57 12.53
N GLU A 194 2.82 -3.16 12.56
CA GLU A 194 3.92 -2.75 13.43
C GLU A 194 4.36 -1.31 13.12
N ALA A 195 4.57 -0.97 11.84
CA ALA A 195 4.86 0.40 11.41
C ALA A 195 3.76 1.39 11.81
N ALA A 196 2.50 0.93 11.87
CA ALA A 196 1.37 1.70 12.37
C ALA A 196 1.27 1.77 13.90
N GLY A 197 2.15 1.05 14.63
CA GLY A 197 2.09 0.93 16.10
C GLY A 197 0.95 0.05 16.60
N LEU A 198 0.46 -0.86 15.77
CA LEU A 198 -0.57 -1.83 16.10
C LEU A 198 0.03 -3.22 16.36
N LYS A 199 -0.61 -3.99 17.23
CA LYS A 199 -0.21 -5.38 17.44
C LYS A 199 -0.40 -6.21 16.17
N PRO A 200 0.48 -7.18 15.87
CA PRO A 200 0.29 -8.11 14.77
C PRO A 200 -1.02 -8.89 14.96
N VAL A 201 -1.69 -9.21 13.87
CA VAL A 201 -2.81 -10.16 13.91
C VAL A 201 -2.18 -11.54 14.08
N GLY A 202 -2.52 -12.24 15.14
CA GLY A 202 -2.01 -13.59 15.36
C GLY A 202 -2.29 -14.46 14.14
N SER A 203 -1.26 -15.09 13.60
CA SER A 203 -1.42 -16.14 12.61
C SER A 203 -2.37 -17.18 13.19
N ARG A 204 -3.53 -17.39 12.60
CA ARG A 204 -4.30 -18.61 12.88
C ARG A 204 -3.36 -19.77 12.53
N ARG A 205 -2.79 -20.40 13.53
CA ARG A 205 -2.12 -21.70 13.34
C ARG A 205 -3.09 -22.55 12.51
N PRO A 206 -2.64 -23.14 11.40
CA PRO A 206 -3.49 -24.07 10.68
C PRO A 206 -3.98 -25.09 11.71
N ALA A 207 -5.29 -25.32 11.75
CA ALA A 207 -5.89 -26.27 12.67
C ALA A 207 -5.09 -27.56 12.56
N ARG A 208 -4.44 -27.93 13.67
CA ARG A 208 -3.73 -29.20 13.77
C ARG A 208 -4.72 -30.26 13.35
N CYS A 209 -4.54 -30.89 12.19
CA CYS A 209 -5.22 -32.12 11.88
C CYS A 209 -4.99 -33.06 13.04
N LEU A 210 -6.00 -33.29 13.85
CA LEU A 210 -5.97 -34.35 14.85
C LEU A 210 -5.80 -35.66 14.07
N PRO A 211 -4.80 -36.47 14.40
CA PRO A 211 -4.66 -37.78 13.78
C PRO A 211 -5.95 -38.57 14.04
N GLY A 212 -6.53 -39.06 12.96
CA GLY A 212 -7.85 -39.70 12.94
C GLY A 212 -7.99 -40.74 14.05
N SER A 213 -9.12 -40.66 14.73
CA SER A 213 -9.66 -41.71 15.54
C SER A 213 -9.70 -43.01 14.71
N ARG A 214 -8.95 -44.01 15.17
CA ARG A 214 -9.02 -45.37 14.63
C ARG A 214 -10.50 -45.82 14.59
N ALA A 215 -10.95 -46.20 13.42
CA ALA A 215 -12.20 -46.91 13.24
C ALA A 215 -12.17 -48.22 14.09
N PRO A 216 -13.27 -48.59 14.77
CA PRO A 216 -13.33 -49.84 15.51
C PRO A 216 -13.28 -51.02 14.51
N ALA A 217 -12.37 -51.98 14.76
CA ALA A 217 -12.29 -53.22 14.04
C ALA A 217 -13.60 -53.97 14.16
N ASN A 218 -14.25 -54.21 13.03
CA ASN A 218 -15.43 -55.05 12.91
C ASN A 218 -14.98 -56.53 13.11
N ARG A 219 -15.19 -57.06 14.35
CA ARG A 219 -15.20 -58.48 14.63
C ARG A 219 -16.59 -58.99 14.34
N GLU A 220 -16.77 -59.69 13.26
CA GLU A 220 -17.75 -60.76 13.06
C GLU A 220 -17.68 -61.20 11.60
N THR A 221 -17.14 -62.34 11.33
CA THR A 221 -17.86 -63.53 10.93
C THR A 221 -16.87 -64.63 10.56
N ALA A 222 -16.51 -65.46 11.49
CA ALA A 222 -16.01 -66.76 11.21
C ALA A 222 -16.95 -67.78 11.82
N ARG A 223 -17.96 -68.17 11.07
CA ARG A 223 -18.66 -69.46 11.32
C ARG A 223 -19.45 -69.93 10.13
N ARG A 224 -19.12 -71.18 9.73
CA ARG A 224 -19.81 -72.13 8.85
C ARG A 224 -19.47 -71.99 7.35
N LEU A 225 -18.73 -73.02 6.95
CA LEU A 225 -19.26 -74.23 6.31
C LEU A 225 -18.12 -75.22 6.06
N ARG A 226 -18.43 -76.37 6.42
CA ARG A 226 -17.90 -77.69 6.07
C ARG A 226 -17.60 -77.84 4.60
#